data_d08b91a82d40d0eba78f57b9064c2e8f
#
_entry.id   d08b91a82d40d0eba78f57b9064c2e8f
#
_cell.length_a   1.000
_cell.length_b   1.000
_cell.length_c   1.000
_cell.angle_alpha   90.00
_cell.angle_beta   90.00
_cell.angle_gamma   90.00
#
_symmetry.space_group_name_H-M   'P 1'
#
loop_
_entity.id
_entity.type
_entity.pdbx_description
1 polymer ?
#
loop_
_entity_poly.entity_id
_entity_poly.type
_entity_poly.pdbx_seq_one_letter_code
_entity_poly.pdbx_strand_id
1 'polypeptide(L)'
;MDLTGRVALVTGGAQGIGRAAVQELLRSSAKVAVVDLNQACGEQCKEQLDAEFGEGNCSFIQCDVSDGNALTDAFQRTVDQFGRLDIVINNAGINNEKNWEKTIQVNLTSVIKGTYLGLEHMSKEYGKQGGTIINVSSMAAFLHSPHQPVYTATKHGVIGFTRAMADASSQGDYGVRINVLCPAFVDTPLLHSVEHEDNMGKFVKYKEDFKRSMSKFGVLQPSLIAEGMMRLIRDSSLNGAVMKITCSKGIHFHTYEPMSA
;
A
#
# COMPACT_ATOMS: atom_id res chain seq x y z
N MET A 1 -2.72 18.72 -8.72
CA MET A 1 -3.41 19.13 -7.48
C MET A 1 -2.35 19.24 -6.41
N ASP A 2 -2.28 20.38 -5.80
CA ASP A 2 -1.46 20.64 -4.63
C ASP A 2 -2.11 19.95 -3.42
N LEU A 3 -1.31 19.29 -2.60
CA LEU A 3 -1.76 18.60 -1.38
C LEU A 3 -1.45 19.42 -0.11
N THR A 4 -1.20 20.70 -0.25
CA THR A 4 -0.96 21.63 0.88
C THR A 4 -2.07 21.49 1.93
N GLY A 5 -1.67 21.31 3.18
CA GLY A 5 -2.57 21.09 4.31
C GLY A 5 -3.19 19.70 4.42
N ARG A 6 -2.89 18.79 3.49
CA ARG A 6 -3.30 17.38 3.57
C ARG A 6 -2.31 16.56 4.36
N VAL A 7 -2.82 15.53 5.03
CA VAL A 7 -2.03 14.60 5.83
C VAL A 7 -2.21 13.19 5.30
N ALA A 8 -1.09 12.51 5.09
CA ALA A 8 -1.05 11.12 4.64
C ALA A 8 -0.42 10.21 5.70
N LEU A 9 -0.89 8.98 5.76
CA LEU A 9 -0.27 7.88 6.50
C LEU A 9 0.11 6.77 5.50
N VAL A 10 1.37 6.34 5.54
CA VAL A 10 1.89 5.29 4.64
C VAL A 10 2.49 4.17 5.47
N THR A 11 1.91 2.97 5.38
CA THR A 11 2.48 1.78 6.03
C THR A 11 3.55 1.14 5.15
N GLY A 12 4.60 0.58 5.76
CA GLY A 12 5.79 0.13 5.03
C GLY A 12 6.48 1.30 4.31
N GLY A 13 6.46 2.49 4.92
CA GLY A 13 6.85 3.75 4.30
C GLY A 13 8.36 4.05 4.32
N ALA A 14 9.16 3.26 5.05
CA ALA A 14 10.58 3.56 5.24
C ALA A 14 11.46 3.15 4.05
N GLN A 15 11.00 2.27 3.19
CA GLN A 15 11.76 1.76 2.05
C GLN A 15 10.88 1.39 0.84
N GLY A 16 11.51 1.09 -0.29
CA GLY A 16 10.86 0.58 -1.50
C GLY A 16 9.73 1.47 -2.01
N ILE A 17 8.61 0.86 -2.36
CA ILE A 17 7.42 1.53 -2.89
C ILE A 17 6.87 2.57 -1.90
N GLY A 18 6.77 2.20 -0.62
CA GLY A 18 6.26 3.09 0.41
C GLY A 18 7.07 4.38 0.53
N ARG A 19 8.41 4.26 0.54
CA ARG A 19 9.29 5.45 0.58
C ARG A 19 9.15 6.33 -0.65
N ALA A 20 9.04 5.73 -1.85
CA ALA A 20 8.82 6.50 -3.07
C ALA A 20 7.48 7.26 -3.02
N ALA A 21 6.41 6.64 -2.48
CA ALA A 21 5.13 7.30 -2.26
C ALA A 21 5.24 8.47 -1.26
N VAL A 22 5.94 8.26 -0.15
CA VAL A 22 6.20 9.32 0.86
C VAL A 22 6.88 10.52 0.22
N GLN A 23 7.92 10.30 -0.59
CA GLN A 23 8.64 11.38 -1.29
C GLN A 23 7.71 12.16 -2.23
N GLU A 24 6.88 11.50 -3.03
CA GLU A 24 5.94 12.17 -3.93
C GLU A 24 4.85 12.97 -3.19
N LEU A 25 4.37 12.45 -2.06
CA LEU A 25 3.44 13.17 -1.18
C LEU A 25 4.07 14.44 -0.61
N LEU A 26 5.30 14.35 -0.09
CA LEU A 26 6.05 15.49 0.44
C LEU A 26 6.36 16.52 -0.67
N ARG A 27 6.77 16.08 -1.87
CA ARG A 27 6.95 16.97 -3.04
C ARG A 27 5.68 17.69 -3.44
N SER A 28 4.52 17.11 -3.14
CA SER A 28 3.21 17.71 -3.38
C SER A 28 2.69 18.53 -2.18
N SER A 29 3.57 18.83 -1.20
CA SER A 29 3.29 19.64 -0.01
C SER A 29 2.32 19.01 1.00
N ALA A 30 2.13 17.71 0.97
CA ALA A 30 1.44 17.00 2.04
C ALA A 30 2.36 16.81 3.26
N LYS A 31 1.78 16.64 4.45
CA LYS A 31 2.47 16.10 5.61
C LYS A 31 2.29 14.60 5.64
N VAL A 32 3.30 13.84 6.08
CA VAL A 32 3.29 12.38 5.98
C VAL A 32 3.75 11.71 7.27
N ALA A 33 2.95 10.78 7.78
CA ALA A 33 3.36 9.83 8.78
C ALA A 33 3.89 8.56 8.09
N VAL A 34 5.16 8.29 8.27
CA VAL A 34 5.84 7.07 7.84
C VAL A 34 5.66 6.02 8.93
N VAL A 35 4.96 4.93 8.63
CA VAL A 35 4.71 3.82 9.55
C VAL A 35 5.48 2.61 9.07
N ASP A 36 6.41 2.08 9.87
CA ASP A 36 7.23 0.94 9.48
C ASP A 36 7.64 0.10 10.70
N LEU A 37 7.87 -1.19 10.49
CA LEU A 37 8.35 -2.10 11.53
C LEU A 37 9.81 -1.84 11.90
N ASN A 38 10.64 -1.52 10.90
CA ASN A 38 12.08 -1.39 11.04
C ASN A 38 12.44 0.01 11.57
N GLN A 39 12.75 0.09 12.88
CA GLN A 39 13.09 1.34 13.54
C GLN A 39 14.31 2.04 12.91
N ALA A 40 15.42 1.32 12.72
CA ALA A 40 16.63 1.92 12.17
C ALA A 40 16.43 2.47 10.75
N CYS A 41 15.74 1.71 9.90
CA CYS A 41 15.39 2.15 8.55
C CYS A 41 14.44 3.35 8.57
N GLY A 42 13.47 3.36 9.48
CA GLY A 42 12.49 4.44 9.63
C GLY A 42 13.11 5.73 10.13
N GLU A 43 13.98 5.67 11.12
CA GLU A 43 14.71 6.84 11.65
C GLU A 43 15.63 7.44 10.57
N GLN A 44 16.41 6.60 9.88
CA GLN A 44 17.25 7.05 8.77
C GLN A 44 16.42 7.66 7.62
N CYS A 45 15.30 7.04 7.28
CA CYS A 45 14.39 7.58 6.27
C CYS A 45 13.88 8.96 6.66
N LYS A 46 13.41 9.12 7.91
CA LYS A 46 12.95 10.42 8.43
C LYS A 46 14.02 11.48 8.37
N GLU A 47 15.25 11.18 8.83
CA GLU A 47 16.36 12.12 8.79
C GLU A 47 16.64 12.62 7.36
N GLN A 48 16.64 11.72 6.38
CA GLN A 48 16.84 12.09 4.97
C GLN A 48 15.69 12.93 4.41
N LEU A 49 14.45 12.61 4.80
CA LEU A 49 13.27 13.35 4.36
C LEU A 49 13.21 14.75 5.00
N ASP A 50 13.59 14.89 6.26
CA ASP A 50 13.69 16.20 6.92
C ASP A 50 14.75 17.08 6.27
N ALA A 51 15.89 16.50 5.87
CA ALA A 51 16.93 17.23 5.15
C ALA A 51 16.49 17.70 3.75
N GLU A 52 15.65 16.91 3.04
CA GLU A 52 15.16 17.23 1.69
C GLU A 52 13.94 18.17 1.72
N PHE A 53 13.00 17.95 2.62
CA PHE A 53 11.67 18.61 2.64
C PHE A 53 11.42 19.54 3.82
N GLY A 54 12.36 19.64 4.74
CA GLY A 54 12.23 20.44 5.97
C GLY A 54 11.59 19.68 7.13
N GLU A 55 12.04 20.01 8.34
CA GLU A 55 11.53 19.45 9.58
C GLU A 55 10.03 19.73 9.78
N GLY A 56 9.33 18.79 10.43
CA GLY A 56 7.90 18.94 10.77
C GLY A 56 6.92 18.56 9.64
N ASN A 57 7.40 18.22 8.44
CA ASN A 57 6.57 17.73 7.36
C ASN A 57 6.44 16.20 7.33
N CYS A 58 7.37 15.50 7.99
CA CYS A 58 7.39 14.05 8.09
C CYS A 58 7.50 13.60 9.55
N SER A 59 6.81 12.53 9.90
CA SER A 59 7.02 11.80 11.16
C SER A 59 7.31 10.34 10.90
N PHE A 60 8.01 9.69 11.81
CA PHE A 60 8.19 8.24 11.81
C PHE A 60 7.52 7.62 13.04
N ILE A 61 6.76 6.55 12.81
CA ILE A 61 6.09 5.77 13.83
C ILE A 61 6.47 4.31 13.65
N GLN A 62 7.22 3.76 14.61
CA GLN A 62 7.50 2.32 14.60
C GLN A 62 6.21 1.55 14.90
N CYS A 63 5.86 0.60 14.01
CA CYS A 63 4.63 -0.19 14.15
C CYS A 63 4.74 -1.51 13.40
N ASP A 64 4.40 -2.61 14.07
CA ASP A 64 4.06 -3.87 13.43
C ASP A 64 2.58 -3.81 13.02
N VAL A 65 2.31 -3.68 11.73
CA VAL A 65 0.93 -3.57 11.21
C VAL A 65 0.08 -4.82 11.47
N SER A 66 0.70 -5.96 11.78
CA SER A 66 -0.02 -7.18 12.16
C SER A 66 -0.56 -7.15 13.59
N ASP A 67 -0.06 -6.22 14.42
CA ASP A 67 -0.64 -5.89 15.71
C ASP A 67 -1.71 -4.80 15.52
N GLY A 68 -2.99 -5.19 15.63
CA GLY A 68 -4.11 -4.29 15.43
C GLY A 68 -4.16 -3.12 16.41
N ASN A 69 -3.65 -3.27 17.64
CA ASN A 69 -3.59 -2.19 18.62
C ASN A 69 -2.48 -1.20 18.28
N ALA A 70 -1.31 -1.70 17.89
CA ALA A 70 -0.20 -0.86 17.44
C ALA A 70 -0.58 -0.06 16.18
N LEU A 71 -1.32 -0.68 15.25
CA LEU A 71 -1.81 0.01 14.05
C LEU A 71 -2.84 1.10 14.41
N THR A 72 -3.77 0.83 15.33
CA THR A 72 -4.73 1.83 15.83
C THR A 72 -4.00 3.01 16.47
N ASP A 73 -2.99 2.76 17.30
CA ASP A 73 -2.17 3.80 17.92
C ASP A 73 -1.43 4.65 16.87
N ALA A 74 -0.89 4.03 15.83
CA ALA A 74 -0.21 4.75 14.74
C ALA A 74 -1.13 5.74 14.01
N PHE A 75 -2.39 5.35 13.75
CA PHE A 75 -3.39 6.26 13.18
C PHE A 75 -3.72 7.41 14.13
N GLN A 76 -3.94 7.12 15.41
CA GLN A 76 -4.25 8.16 16.40
C GLN A 76 -3.10 9.15 16.55
N ARG A 77 -1.85 8.66 16.68
CA ARG A 77 -0.65 9.52 16.76
C ARG A 77 -0.47 10.41 15.54
N THR A 78 -0.84 9.92 14.35
CA THR A 78 -0.80 10.73 13.13
C THR A 78 -1.77 11.92 13.24
N VAL A 79 -2.99 11.67 13.69
CA VAL A 79 -4.01 12.72 13.86
C VAL A 79 -3.64 13.66 15.01
N ASP A 80 -3.11 13.15 16.11
CA ASP A 80 -2.66 13.97 17.24
C ASP A 80 -1.53 14.93 16.82
N GLN A 81 -0.60 14.46 15.98
CA GLN A 81 0.52 15.28 15.52
C GLN A 81 0.15 16.30 14.45
N PHE A 82 -0.66 15.91 13.47
CA PHE A 82 -0.93 16.74 12.29
C PHE A 82 -2.36 17.33 12.25
N GLY A 83 -3.22 16.95 13.19
CA GLY A 83 -4.58 17.49 13.37
C GLY A 83 -5.66 16.91 12.46
N ARG A 84 -5.29 16.07 11.48
CA ARG A 84 -6.21 15.46 10.50
C ARG A 84 -5.61 14.25 9.80
N LEU A 85 -6.43 13.53 9.07
CA LEU A 85 -6.00 12.50 8.11
C LEU A 85 -6.82 12.65 6.82
N ASP A 86 -6.17 12.58 5.67
CA ASP A 86 -6.80 12.75 4.34
C ASP A 86 -6.48 11.61 3.38
N ILE A 87 -5.31 10.98 3.56
CA ILE A 87 -4.80 9.95 2.65
C ILE A 87 -4.25 8.80 3.47
N VAL A 88 -4.65 7.58 3.14
CA VAL A 88 -4.07 6.35 3.69
C VAL A 88 -3.52 5.50 2.56
N ILE A 89 -2.28 5.05 2.67
CA ILE A 89 -1.68 4.08 1.78
C ILE A 89 -1.32 2.84 2.60
N ASN A 90 -2.14 1.80 2.47
CA ASN A 90 -1.90 0.48 3.05
C ASN A 90 -0.94 -0.29 2.14
N ASN A 91 0.38 -0.07 2.32
CA ASN A 91 1.43 -0.60 1.46
C ASN A 91 2.27 -1.69 2.14
N ALA A 92 2.34 -1.76 3.46
CA ALA A 92 3.12 -2.78 4.15
C ALA A 92 2.79 -4.18 3.65
N GLY A 93 3.81 -4.97 3.37
CA GLY A 93 3.65 -6.32 2.87
C GLY A 93 4.92 -7.15 3.04
N ILE A 94 4.75 -8.45 3.16
CA ILE A 94 5.82 -9.45 3.22
C ILE A 94 5.51 -10.58 2.24
N ASN A 95 6.54 -11.33 1.89
CA ASN A 95 6.40 -12.58 1.15
C ASN A 95 7.11 -13.69 1.95
N ASN A 96 6.38 -14.35 2.82
CA ASN A 96 6.90 -15.39 3.69
C ASN A 96 5.93 -16.58 3.70
N GLU A 97 6.23 -17.58 2.88
CA GLU A 97 5.42 -18.80 2.76
C GLU A 97 5.68 -19.78 3.90
N LYS A 98 6.83 -19.65 4.58
CA LYS A 98 7.16 -20.48 5.75
C LYS A 98 6.33 -20.06 6.96
N ASN A 99 6.15 -18.76 7.17
CA ASN A 99 5.26 -18.19 8.18
C ASN A 99 4.02 -17.58 7.49
N TRP A 100 3.21 -18.44 6.93
CA TRP A 100 2.08 -18.07 6.11
C TRP A 100 1.00 -17.30 6.90
N GLU A 101 0.79 -17.60 8.20
CA GLU A 101 -0.13 -16.87 9.06
C GLU A 101 0.27 -15.39 9.17
N LYS A 102 1.55 -15.13 9.39
CA LYS A 102 2.08 -13.76 9.43
C LYS A 102 1.87 -13.05 8.10
N THR A 103 2.05 -13.76 6.98
CA THR A 103 1.80 -13.21 5.64
C THR A 103 0.33 -12.78 5.47
N ILE A 104 -0.62 -13.58 5.95
CA ILE A 104 -2.04 -13.19 5.96
C ILE A 104 -2.28 -11.97 6.85
N GLN A 105 -1.73 -11.98 8.06
CA GLN A 105 -1.88 -10.87 9.01
C GLN A 105 -1.35 -9.55 8.45
N VAL A 106 -0.18 -9.56 7.84
CA VAL A 106 0.44 -8.35 7.27
C VAL A 106 -0.20 -7.94 5.96
N ASN A 107 -0.39 -8.87 5.01
CA ASN A 107 -0.79 -8.51 3.64
C ASN A 107 -2.30 -8.28 3.46
N LEU A 108 -3.13 -8.89 4.30
CA LEU A 108 -4.58 -8.82 4.18
C LEU A 108 -5.24 -8.22 5.41
N THR A 109 -5.04 -8.81 6.60
CA THR A 109 -5.73 -8.35 7.82
C THR A 109 -5.37 -6.90 8.14
N SER A 110 -4.09 -6.52 8.03
CA SER A 110 -3.66 -5.14 8.27
C SER A 110 -4.25 -4.14 7.27
N VAL A 111 -4.42 -4.55 6.01
CA VAL A 111 -5.04 -3.72 4.97
C VAL A 111 -6.52 -3.49 5.28
N ILE A 112 -7.23 -4.53 5.68
CA ILE A 112 -8.62 -4.42 6.13
C ILE A 112 -8.71 -3.49 7.35
N LYS A 113 -7.90 -3.73 8.38
CA LYS A 113 -7.87 -2.90 9.60
C LYS A 113 -7.52 -1.45 9.28
N GLY A 114 -6.48 -1.22 8.47
CA GLY A 114 -6.05 0.12 8.06
C GLY A 114 -7.12 0.87 7.25
N THR A 115 -7.91 0.14 6.45
CA THR A 115 -9.05 0.72 5.71
C THR A 115 -10.14 1.17 6.67
N TYR A 116 -10.53 0.35 7.65
CA TYR A 116 -11.52 0.73 8.67
C TYR A 116 -11.04 1.90 9.52
N LEU A 117 -9.78 1.91 9.98
CA LEU A 117 -9.19 3.04 10.70
C LEU A 117 -9.17 4.30 9.84
N GLY A 118 -8.85 4.18 8.56
CA GLY A 118 -8.95 5.29 7.62
C GLY A 118 -10.37 5.86 7.53
N LEU A 119 -11.39 5.01 7.49
CA LEU A 119 -12.79 5.44 7.49
C LEU A 119 -13.16 6.15 8.79
N GLU A 120 -12.76 5.64 9.96
CA GLU A 120 -13.01 6.29 11.26
C GLU A 120 -12.43 7.71 11.31
N HIS A 121 -11.26 7.95 10.72
CA HIS A 121 -10.58 9.25 10.76
C HIS A 121 -10.92 10.18 9.59
N MET A 122 -11.56 9.69 8.52
CA MET A 122 -11.80 10.48 7.30
C MET A 122 -13.27 10.57 6.89
N SER A 123 -14.13 9.59 7.26
CA SER A 123 -15.49 9.48 6.74
C SER A 123 -16.41 10.59 7.27
N LYS A 124 -17.29 11.05 6.41
CA LYS A 124 -18.40 11.96 6.77
C LYS A 124 -19.32 11.37 7.86
N GLU A 125 -19.43 10.03 7.92
CA GLU A 125 -20.17 9.32 8.96
C GLU A 125 -19.69 9.68 10.37
N TYR A 126 -18.37 9.95 10.51
CA TYR A 126 -17.74 10.42 11.76
C TYR A 126 -17.52 11.94 11.79
N GLY A 127 -18.25 12.71 10.98
CA GLY A 127 -18.16 14.17 10.94
C GLY A 127 -16.87 14.71 10.30
N LYS A 128 -16.19 13.89 9.48
CA LYS A 128 -14.97 14.29 8.77
C LYS A 128 -15.28 14.74 7.34
N GLN A 129 -14.26 15.14 6.60
CA GLN A 129 -14.42 15.77 5.28
C GLN A 129 -14.26 14.80 4.09
N GLY A 130 -14.10 13.52 4.36
CA GLY A 130 -13.75 12.54 3.34
C GLY A 130 -12.23 12.41 3.15
N GLY A 131 -11.84 11.59 2.17
CA GLY A 131 -10.45 11.34 1.89
C GLY A 131 -10.23 10.27 0.81
N THR A 132 -9.03 9.70 0.77
CA THR A 132 -8.72 8.62 -0.16
C THR A 132 -7.85 7.54 0.48
N ILE A 133 -8.16 6.29 0.17
CA ILE A 133 -7.41 5.12 0.62
C ILE A 133 -6.88 4.38 -0.60
N ILE A 134 -5.60 4.04 -0.59
CA ILE A 134 -4.98 3.17 -1.58
C ILE A 134 -4.52 1.90 -0.90
N ASN A 135 -5.03 0.78 -1.35
CA ASN A 135 -4.60 -0.54 -0.91
C ASN A 135 -3.63 -1.13 -1.95
N VAL A 136 -2.45 -1.55 -1.52
CA VAL A 136 -1.44 -2.09 -2.42
C VAL A 136 -1.57 -3.60 -2.52
N SER A 137 -2.02 -4.07 -3.68
CA SER A 137 -2.06 -5.46 -4.07
C SER A 137 -0.80 -5.84 -4.89
N SER A 138 -0.95 -6.63 -5.92
CA SER A 138 0.12 -7.09 -6.81
C SER A 138 -0.49 -7.67 -8.09
N MET A 139 0.31 -7.76 -9.14
CA MET A 139 -0.03 -8.60 -10.30
C MET A 139 -0.19 -10.08 -9.94
N ALA A 140 0.33 -10.53 -8.78
CA ALA A 140 0.04 -11.85 -8.21
C ALA A 140 -1.45 -12.09 -7.91
N ALA A 141 -2.27 -11.03 -7.88
CA ALA A 141 -3.72 -11.14 -7.78
C ALA A 141 -4.42 -11.47 -9.12
N PHE A 142 -3.71 -11.54 -10.22
CA PHE A 142 -4.21 -11.93 -11.55
C PHE A 142 -3.49 -13.16 -12.10
N LEU A 143 -2.27 -13.38 -11.61
CA LEU A 143 -1.40 -14.48 -12.01
C LEU A 143 -1.16 -15.34 -10.79
N HIS A 144 -1.13 -16.65 -10.99
CA HIS A 144 -0.74 -17.57 -9.92
C HIS A 144 0.73 -17.99 -10.08
N SER A 145 1.39 -18.21 -8.96
CA SER A 145 2.76 -18.70 -8.92
C SER A 145 2.91 -19.81 -7.88
N PRO A 146 3.46 -20.97 -8.25
CA PRO A 146 3.71 -22.06 -7.29
C PRO A 146 4.74 -21.67 -6.24
N HIS A 147 5.49 -20.61 -6.45
CA HIS A 147 6.49 -20.10 -5.53
C HIS A 147 5.88 -19.38 -4.31
N GLN A 148 4.70 -18.78 -4.47
CA GLN A 148 4.10 -17.89 -3.47
C GLN A 148 2.56 -18.04 -3.34
N PRO A 149 2.06 -19.23 -2.96
CA PRO A 149 0.62 -19.48 -2.96
C PRO A 149 -0.15 -18.63 -1.94
N VAL A 150 0.35 -18.44 -0.72
CA VAL A 150 -0.33 -17.63 0.30
C VAL A 150 -0.23 -16.14 -0.02
N TYR A 151 0.93 -15.66 -0.45
CA TYR A 151 1.06 -14.30 -0.96
C TYR A 151 0.05 -14.03 -2.07
N THR A 152 -0.09 -14.92 -3.04
CA THR A 152 -1.08 -14.86 -4.12
C THR A 152 -2.51 -14.73 -3.56
N ALA A 153 -2.89 -15.57 -2.61
CA ALA A 153 -4.21 -15.52 -1.98
C ALA A 153 -4.46 -14.19 -1.27
N THR A 154 -3.48 -13.65 -0.52
CA THR A 154 -3.63 -12.36 0.16
C THR A 154 -3.85 -11.21 -0.82
N LYS A 155 -3.15 -11.20 -1.95
CA LYS A 155 -3.26 -10.13 -2.95
C LYS A 155 -4.56 -10.19 -3.74
N HIS A 156 -5.12 -11.37 -3.98
CA HIS A 156 -6.50 -11.52 -4.49
C HIS A 156 -7.52 -10.97 -3.48
N GLY A 157 -7.37 -11.31 -2.19
CA GLY A 157 -8.24 -10.83 -1.13
C GLY A 157 -8.28 -9.30 -1.04
N VAL A 158 -7.13 -8.63 -1.18
CA VAL A 158 -7.04 -7.16 -1.17
C VAL A 158 -7.86 -6.52 -2.29
N ILE A 159 -7.86 -7.08 -3.52
CA ILE A 159 -8.67 -6.54 -4.62
C ILE A 159 -10.17 -6.70 -4.31
N GLY A 160 -10.60 -7.90 -3.92
CA GLY A 160 -12.00 -8.17 -3.62
C GLY A 160 -12.53 -7.28 -2.50
N PHE A 161 -11.77 -7.18 -1.40
CA PHE A 161 -12.10 -6.31 -0.28
C PHE A 161 -12.19 -4.83 -0.70
N THR A 162 -11.20 -4.32 -1.43
CA THR A 162 -11.15 -2.91 -1.85
C THR A 162 -12.37 -2.54 -2.71
N ARG A 163 -12.72 -3.36 -3.68
CA ARG A 163 -13.87 -3.11 -4.55
C ARG A 163 -15.19 -3.08 -3.76
N ALA A 164 -15.39 -4.07 -2.90
CA ALA A 164 -16.59 -4.13 -2.06
C ALA A 164 -16.68 -2.93 -1.11
N MET A 165 -15.55 -2.51 -0.51
CA MET A 165 -15.53 -1.35 0.39
C MET A 165 -15.71 -0.02 -0.35
N ALA A 166 -15.24 0.09 -1.58
CA ALA A 166 -15.49 1.26 -2.43
C ALA A 166 -16.98 1.44 -2.73
N ASP A 167 -17.67 0.34 -3.04
CA ASP A 167 -19.11 0.34 -3.26
C ASP A 167 -19.86 0.70 -1.97
N ALA A 168 -19.48 0.12 -0.83
CA ALA A 168 -20.06 0.44 0.48
C ALA A 168 -19.86 1.92 0.83
N SER A 169 -18.66 2.47 0.61
CA SER A 169 -18.36 3.88 0.86
C SER A 169 -19.19 4.81 -0.02
N SER A 170 -19.43 4.43 -1.28
CA SER A 170 -20.26 5.19 -2.20
C SER A 170 -21.73 5.16 -1.78
N GLN A 171 -22.27 3.98 -1.45
CA GLN A 171 -23.66 3.81 -1.04
C GLN A 171 -23.96 4.47 0.32
N GLY A 172 -23.00 4.45 1.24
CA GLY A 172 -23.08 5.08 2.55
C GLY A 172 -22.76 6.57 2.58
N ASP A 173 -22.41 7.18 1.46
CA ASP A 173 -21.91 8.58 1.35
C ASP A 173 -20.80 8.90 2.36
N TYR A 174 -19.85 7.97 2.52
CA TYR A 174 -18.74 8.18 3.44
C TYR A 174 -17.78 9.29 3.01
N GLY A 175 -17.81 9.66 1.73
CA GLY A 175 -16.92 10.68 1.18
C GLY A 175 -15.45 10.21 1.06
N VAL A 176 -15.20 8.90 1.21
CA VAL A 176 -13.87 8.29 1.12
C VAL A 176 -13.80 7.43 -0.13
N ARG A 177 -12.87 7.73 -1.02
CA ARG A 177 -12.59 6.92 -2.21
C ARG A 177 -11.58 5.83 -1.83
N ILE A 178 -11.81 4.62 -2.30
CA ILE A 178 -10.96 3.47 -1.98
C ILE A 178 -10.58 2.77 -3.28
N ASN A 179 -9.28 2.75 -3.59
CA ASN A 179 -8.75 2.19 -4.83
C ASN A 179 -7.64 1.18 -4.54
N VAL A 180 -7.37 0.29 -5.48
CA VAL A 180 -6.29 -0.70 -5.35
C VAL A 180 -5.27 -0.55 -6.46
N LEU A 181 -4.00 -0.70 -6.11
CA LEU A 181 -2.87 -0.64 -7.02
C LEU A 181 -2.15 -1.98 -7.05
N CYS A 182 -1.90 -2.49 -8.26
CA CYS A 182 -1.35 -3.82 -8.53
C CYS A 182 -0.06 -3.72 -9.35
N PRO A 183 1.10 -3.53 -8.68
CA PRO A 183 2.38 -3.51 -9.37
C PRO A 183 2.79 -4.92 -9.85
N ALA A 184 3.52 -4.97 -10.97
CA ALA A 184 4.32 -6.13 -11.34
C ALA A 184 5.58 -6.24 -10.47
N PHE A 185 6.66 -6.84 -10.93
CA PHE A 185 7.90 -6.89 -10.20
C PHE A 185 8.51 -5.49 -10.05
N VAL A 186 8.85 -5.12 -8.82
CA VAL A 186 9.41 -3.81 -8.47
C VAL A 186 10.72 -4.02 -7.73
N ASP A 187 11.74 -3.26 -8.09
CA ASP A 187 13.07 -3.32 -7.46
C ASP A 187 13.00 -2.84 -6.01
N THR A 188 12.81 -3.78 -5.11
CA THR A 188 12.63 -3.54 -3.67
C THR A 188 13.20 -4.71 -2.86
N PRO A 189 13.49 -4.49 -1.56
CA PRO A 189 13.90 -5.59 -0.68
C PRO A 189 12.90 -6.75 -0.65
N LEU A 190 11.60 -6.50 -0.80
CA LEU A 190 10.57 -7.54 -0.86
C LEU A 190 10.79 -8.49 -2.05
N LEU A 191 11.19 -7.97 -3.21
CA LEU A 191 11.44 -8.79 -4.39
C LEU A 191 12.58 -9.79 -4.16
N HIS A 192 13.63 -9.34 -3.49
CA HIS A 192 14.81 -10.20 -3.18
C HIS A 192 14.54 -11.19 -2.05
N SER A 193 13.56 -10.92 -1.17
CA SER A 193 13.24 -11.82 -0.05
C SER A 193 12.78 -13.21 -0.47
N VAL A 194 12.26 -13.36 -1.67
CA VAL A 194 11.75 -14.65 -2.20
C VAL A 194 12.86 -15.64 -2.60
N GLU A 195 14.11 -15.20 -2.61
CA GLU A 195 15.26 -16.07 -2.92
C GLU A 195 15.72 -16.91 -1.71
N HIS A 196 15.24 -16.56 -0.51
CA HIS A 196 15.70 -17.15 0.74
C HIS A 196 14.76 -18.25 1.24
N GLU A 197 15.33 -19.41 1.57
CA GLU A 197 14.60 -20.54 2.15
C GLU A 197 13.93 -20.18 3.48
N ASP A 198 14.52 -19.29 4.26
CA ASP A 198 13.95 -18.81 5.52
C ASP A 198 12.58 -18.14 5.33
N ASN A 199 12.33 -17.54 4.17
CA ASN A 199 11.05 -16.95 3.82
C ASN A 199 10.14 -17.92 3.05
N MET A 200 10.69 -18.71 2.14
CA MET A 200 9.89 -19.50 1.20
C MET A 200 9.71 -20.95 1.61
N GLY A 201 10.53 -21.47 2.55
CA GLY A 201 10.51 -22.86 2.99
C GLY A 201 10.58 -23.82 1.80
N LYS A 202 9.73 -24.84 1.77
CA LYS A 202 9.69 -25.84 0.69
C LYS A 202 9.44 -25.27 -0.73
N PHE A 203 8.90 -24.05 -0.82
CA PHE A 203 8.59 -23.43 -2.10
C PHE A 203 9.79 -22.75 -2.75
N VAL A 204 10.93 -22.61 -2.06
CA VAL A 204 12.18 -22.08 -2.61
C VAL A 204 12.66 -22.84 -3.85
N LYS A 205 12.29 -24.14 -3.96
CA LYS A 205 12.58 -24.96 -5.15
C LYS A 205 12.07 -24.40 -6.48
N TYR A 206 11.06 -23.49 -6.43
CA TYR A 206 10.49 -22.83 -7.60
C TYR A 206 11.15 -21.48 -7.92
N LYS A 207 12.22 -21.09 -7.23
CA LYS A 207 12.88 -19.78 -7.40
C LYS A 207 13.36 -19.49 -8.81
N GLU A 208 13.80 -20.53 -9.54
CA GLU A 208 14.27 -20.34 -10.91
C GLU A 208 13.10 -20.01 -11.89
N ASP A 209 11.92 -20.57 -11.64
CA ASP A 209 10.71 -20.19 -12.40
C ASP A 209 10.32 -18.75 -12.12
N PHE A 210 10.44 -18.32 -10.86
CA PHE A 210 10.20 -16.94 -10.46
C PHE A 210 11.20 -15.99 -11.14
N LYS A 211 12.51 -16.31 -11.15
CA LYS A 211 13.55 -15.52 -11.84
C LYS A 211 13.31 -15.44 -13.35
N ARG A 212 12.91 -16.53 -13.98
CA ARG A 212 12.51 -16.52 -15.41
C ARG A 212 11.33 -15.58 -15.67
N SER A 213 10.35 -15.57 -14.77
CA SER A 213 9.22 -14.64 -14.86
C SER A 213 9.67 -13.19 -14.73
N MET A 214 10.57 -12.86 -13.77
CA MET A 214 11.13 -11.51 -13.65
C MET A 214 11.88 -11.09 -14.91
N SER A 215 12.69 -11.96 -15.48
CA SER A 215 13.43 -11.68 -16.72
C SER A 215 12.47 -11.45 -17.90
N LYS A 216 11.39 -12.22 -17.97
CA LYS A 216 10.38 -12.11 -19.05
C LYS A 216 9.54 -10.85 -18.96
N PHE A 217 9.08 -10.48 -17.75
CA PHE A 217 8.13 -9.38 -17.55
C PHE A 217 8.80 -8.06 -17.19
N GLY A 218 10.09 -8.09 -16.87
CA GLY A 218 10.86 -6.93 -16.43
C GLY A 218 10.61 -6.54 -14.97
N VAL A 219 11.44 -5.61 -14.48
CA VAL A 219 11.39 -5.07 -13.12
C VAL A 219 11.22 -3.56 -13.20
N LEU A 220 10.25 -3.05 -12.46
CA LEU A 220 9.86 -1.64 -12.40
C LEU A 220 10.65 -0.91 -11.30
N GLN A 221 10.77 0.41 -11.45
CA GLN A 221 11.27 1.26 -10.37
C GLN A 221 10.15 1.70 -9.43
N PRO A 222 10.41 1.84 -8.12
CA PRO A 222 9.43 2.31 -7.14
C PRO A 222 8.79 3.66 -7.49
N SER A 223 9.52 4.54 -8.19
CA SER A 223 9.02 5.86 -8.60
C SER A 223 7.83 5.79 -9.54
N LEU A 224 7.79 4.84 -10.47
CA LEU A 224 6.63 4.64 -11.35
C LEU A 224 5.40 4.18 -10.57
N ILE A 225 5.60 3.40 -9.51
CA ILE A 225 4.50 2.97 -8.65
C ILE A 225 3.95 4.16 -7.86
N ALA A 226 4.83 5.01 -7.33
CA ALA A 226 4.45 6.25 -6.65
C ALA A 226 3.67 7.19 -7.59
N GLU A 227 4.08 7.33 -8.86
CA GLU A 227 3.33 8.07 -9.88
C GLU A 227 1.89 7.54 -10.03
N GLY A 228 1.72 6.22 -10.11
CA GLY A 228 0.40 5.59 -10.14
C GLY A 228 -0.44 5.91 -8.90
N MET A 229 0.16 5.89 -7.71
CA MET A 229 -0.52 6.27 -6.47
C MET A 229 -0.97 7.74 -6.51
N MET A 230 -0.11 8.64 -6.95
CA MET A 230 -0.45 10.05 -7.08
C MET A 230 -1.59 10.29 -8.08
N ARG A 231 -1.68 9.50 -9.15
CA ARG A 231 -2.82 9.54 -10.07
C ARG A 231 -4.13 9.11 -9.37
N LEU A 232 -4.11 8.02 -8.59
CA LEU A 232 -5.28 7.58 -7.81
C LEU A 232 -5.71 8.61 -6.75
N ILE A 233 -4.76 9.31 -6.15
CA ILE A 233 -5.04 10.37 -5.16
C ILE A 233 -5.69 11.58 -5.83
N ARG A 234 -5.16 12.03 -6.97
CA ARG A 234 -5.55 13.28 -7.63
C ARG A 234 -6.84 13.17 -8.45
N ASP A 235 -7.13 12.00 -8.99
CA ASP A 235 -8.33 11.78 -9.81
C ASP A 235 -9.52 11.45 -8.93
N SER A 236 -10.36 12.45 -8.67
CA SER A 236 -11.54 12.33 -7.81
C SER A 236 -12.65 11.46 -8.40
N SER A 237 -12.59 11.12 -9.68
CA SER A 237 -13.55 10.23 -10.33
C SER A 237 -13.32 8.75 -10.03
N LEU A 238 -12.13 8.39 -9.53
CA LEU A 238 -11.73 7.02 -9.28
C LEU A 238 -12.16 6.55 -7.89
N ASN A 239 -13.06 5.56 -7.85
CA ASN A 239 -13.45 4.81 -6.66
C ASN A 239 -13.69 3.35 -7.04
N GLY A 240 -13.09 2.41 -6.32
CA GLY A 240 -13.10 0.98 -6.68
C GLY A 240 -12.23 0.63 -7.88
N ALA A 241 -11.40 1.56 -8.35
CA ALA A 241 -10.51 1.34 -9.49
C ALA A 241 -9.42 0.33 -9.15
N VAL A 242 -9.12 -0.54 -10.11
CA VAL A 242 -8.04 -1.53 -10.04
C VAL A 242 -6.96 -1.10 -11.02
N MET A 243 -5.93 -0.43 -10.52
CA MET A 243 -4.81 0.06 -11.33
C MET A 243 -3.72 -1.02 -11.41
N LYS A 244 -3.27 -1.32 -12.61
CA LYS A 244 -2.15 -2.23 -12.90
C LYS A 244 -0.97 -1.42 -13.40
N ILE A 245 0.23 -1.80 -12.97
CA ILE A 245 1.47 -1.17 -13.45
C ILE A 245 2.43 -2.28 -13.89
N THR A 246 2.73 -2.31 -15.18
CA THR A 246 3.57 -3.34 -15.79
C THR A 246 4.63 -2.70 -16.71
N CYS A 247 5.74 -3.38 -16.95
CA CYS A 247 6.77 -2.90 -17.87
C CYS A 247 6.24 -2.74 -19.30
N SER A 248 5.33 -3.62 -19.72
CA SER A 248 4.83 -3.64 -21.09
C SER A 248 3.77 -2.58 -21.41
N LYS A 249 2.97 -2.16 -20.40
CA LYS A 249 1.83 -1.25 -20.58
C LYS A 249 1.89 0.01 -19.72
N GLY A 250 2.91 0.13 -18.85
CA GLY A 250 2.94 1.22 -17.87
C GLY A 250 1.73 1.19 -16.94
N ILE A 251 1.23 2.38 -16.61
CA ILE A 251 0.06 2.57 -15.74
C ILE A 251 -1.21 2.38 -16.57
N HIS A 252 -2.05 1.42 -16.21
CA HIS A 252 -3.32 1.14 -16.88
C HIS A 252 -4.34 0.55 -15.89
N PHE A 253 -5.62 0.53 -16.28
CA PHE A 253 -6.69 0.01 -15.42
C PHE A 253 -7.15 -1.37 -15.89
N HIS A 254 -7.52 -2.20 -14.91
CA HIS A 254 -8.23 -3.46 -15.16
C HIS A 254 -9.71 -3.18 -15.32
N THR A 255 -10.31 -3.72 -16.36
CA THR A 255 -11.74 -3.62 -16.61
C THR A 255 -12.40 -4.95 -16.25
N TYR A 256 -13.44 -4.91 -15.45
CA TYR A 256 -14.30 -6.06 -15.18
C TYR A 256 -15.48 -6.04 -16.15
N GLU A 257 -15.76 -7.18 -16.78
CA GLU A 257 -16.96 -7.32 -17.56
C GLU A 257 -18.19 -7.35 -16.63
N PRO A 258 -19.29 -6.69 -17.00
CA PRO A 258 -20.54 -6.84 -16.25
C PRO A 258 -20.94 -8.32 -16.22
N MET A 259 -21.38 -8.81 -15.05
CA MET A 259 -21.97 -10.14 -15.00
C MET A 259 -23.22 -10.14 -15.88
N SER A 260 -23.22 -10.97 -16.93
CA SER A 260 -24.46 -11.28 -17.67
C SER A 260 -25.40 -12.01 -16.72
N ALA A 261 -26.60 -11.51 -16.56
CA ALA A 261 -27.66 -12.17 -15.83
C ALA A 261 -28.08 -13.49 -16.52
#